data_b179cd2204645eef56fba05b04866d08
#
_entry.id   b179cd2204645eef56fba05b04866d08
#
_cell.length_a   1.000
_cell.length_b   1.000
_cell.length_c   1.000
_cell.angle_alpha   90.00
_cell.angle_beta   90.00
_cell.angle_gamma   90.00
#
_symmetry.space_group_name_H-M   'P 1'
#
loop_
_entity.id
_entity.type
_entity.pdbx_description
1 polymer ?
#
loop_
_entity_poly.entity_id
_entity_poly.type
_entity_poly.pdbx_seq_one_letter_code
_entity_poly.pdbx_strand_id
1 'polypeptide(L)'
;MRNHPLKLSKYSVGTGDRFAHQAKAQLQACVQALAKGIEVVPVWNKSNREHTIIGSEPASARQAADAAVKALGWTRPYFVDADHITLETVDRFLDPCDFYTIDVADFIGQAAQEADIDRFVKRHPELLGRLQLEDTDDALEISAEDLRESAHKFLVAVKKAGEVYRKIEQAKGEGNFISEVSMDETDRAQSPIELLIILAAIADEGIPIQTIAPKFSGRFNKGVDYVGDVAQFEREMALDIAAISYAVSHYGLPENLKLSVHSGSDKFSIYPAIHTVMKRLDAGVHLKTAGTTWLEELIGLAESGGDGLALAKEIYAEAYAHRDELCAPYATVIDIDPAKLPSPDEVSGWSPEQYTSALRHVEGAAAYNSSLRQLLHVGFKVAAKMGQRYLDLLEANEAVIAKNVTENLYDRHIAPVFLGAAS
;
A
#
# COMPACT_ATOMS: atom_id res chain seq x y z
N MET A 1 -2.76 -27.57 -13.29
CA MET A 1 -1.68 -26.60 -13.56
C MET A 1 -2.26 -25.51 -14.45
N ARG A 2 -2.14 -24.25 -14.07
CA ARG A 2 -2.54 -23.13 -14.93
C ARG A 2 -1.61 -23.11 -16.14
N ASN A 3 -2.13 -22.96 -17.34
CA ASN A 3 -1.34 -23.02 -18.57
C ASN A 3 -0.56 -21.72 -18.90
N HIS A 4 -0.75 -20.66 -18.10
CA HIS A 4 -0.07 -19.37 -18.28
C HIS A 4 0.33 -18.79 -16.93
N PRO A 5 1.49 -18.07 -16.86
CA PRO A 5 1.90 -17.33 -15.67
C PRO A 5 0.83 -16.35 -15.21
N LEU A 6 0.74 -16.15 -13.88
CA LEU A 6 -0.08 -15.08 -13.33
C LEU A 6 0.48 -13.72 -13.78
N LYS A 7 -0.43 -12.86 -14.23
CA LYS A 7 -0.08 -11.50 -14.69
C LYS A 7 -0.99 -10.48 -14.04
N LEU A 8 -0.41 -9.50 -13.39
CA LEU A 8 -1.14 -8.38 -12.80
C LEU A 8 -1.58 -7.42 -13.92
N SER A 9 -2.86 -7.08 -13.97
CA SER A 9 -3.43 -6.15 -14.96
C SER A 9 -2.84 -4.75 -14.80
N LYS A 10 -3.01 -3.91 -15.83
CA LYS A 10 -2.47 -2.53 -15.89
C LYS A 10 -2.80 -1.72 -14.63
N TYR A 11 -4.02 -1.81 -14.13
CA TYR A 11 -4.50 -1.12 -12.94
C TYR A 11 -4.88 -2.11 -11.86
N SER A 12 -4.42 -1.87 -10.64
CA SER A 12 -4.74 -2.69 -9.48
C SER A 12 -4.78 -1.84 -8.22
N VAL A 13 -5.59 -2.24 -7.26
CA VAL A 13 -5.74 -1.58 -5.98
C VAL A 13 -5.53 -2.57 -4.83
N GLY A 14 -4.56 -2.26 -3.98
CA GLY A 14 -4.29 -2.97 -2.74
C GLY A 14 -5.16 -2.42 -1.61
N THR A 15 -6.01 -3.29 -1.04
CA THR A 15 -6.93 -2.92 0.04
C THR A 15 -6.69 -3.78 1.27
N GLY A 16 -6.63 -3.15 2.45
CA GLY A 16 -6.56 -3.85 3.72
C GLY A 16 -7.95 -4.13 4.28
N ASP A 17 -8.14 -5.33 4.78
CA ASP A 17 -9.34 -5.73 5.52
C ASP A 17 -8.91 -6.42 6.82
N ARG A 18 -8.65 -5.61 7.85
CA ARG A 18 -8.04 -6.09 9.11
C ARG A 18 -8.85 -7.18 9.78
N PHE A 19 -10.19 -7.08 9.72
CA PHE A 19 -11.11 -7.99 10.38
C PHE A 19 -11.77 -9.00 9.43
N ALA A 20 -11.42 -8.96 8.14
CA ALA A 20 -11.94 -9.84 7.09
C ALA A 20 -13.48 -9.78 6.91
N HIS A 21 -14.06 -8.56 7.04
CA HIS A 21 -15.50 -8.33 6.92
C HIS A 21 -15.89 -7.41 5.76
N GLN A 22 -14.90 -6.71 5.15
CA GLN A 22 -15.18 -5.68 4.15
C GLN A 22 -14.83 -6.06 2.71
N ALA A 23 -14.36 -7.28 2.47
CA ALA A 23 -13.92 -7.70 1.14
C ALA A 23 -14.99 -7.52 0.06
N LYS A 24 -16.27 -7.75 0.39
CA LYS A 24 -17.41 -7.56 -0.53
C LYS A 24 -17.64 -6.07 -0.87
N ALA A 25 -17.56 -5.18 0.13
CA ALA A 25 -17.70 -3.73 -0.08
C ALA A 25 -16.53 -3.17 -0.90
N GLN A 26 -15.31 -3.65 -0.64
CA GLN A 26 -14.11 -3.29 -1.40
C GLN A 26 -14.21 -3.77 -2.86
N LEU A 27 -14.65 -5.01 -3.08
CA LEU A 27 -14.86 -5.54 -4.44
C LEU A 27 -15.96 -4.78 -5.19
N GLN A 28 -16.99 -4.32 -4.48
CA GLN A 28 -18.07 -3.52 -5.08
C GLN A 28 -17.53 -2.22 -5.70
N ALA A 29 -16.51 -1.61 -5.13
CA ALA A 29 -15.82 -0.46 -5.72
C ALA A 29 -15.15 -0.81 -7.06
N CYS A 30 -14.51 -1.97 -7.16
CA CYS A 30 -13.94 -2.46 -8.43
C CYS A 30 -15.03 -2.82 -9.46
N VAL A 31 -16.17 -3.36 -9.02
CA VAL A 31 -17.34 -3.60 -9.89
C VAL A 31 -17.88 -2.29 -10.48
N GLN A 32 -17.92 -1.22 -9.67
CA GLN A 32 -18.35 0.11 -10.16
C GLN A 32 -17.36 0.67 -11.20
N ALA A 33 -16.05 0.52 -10.97
CA ALA A 33 -15.03 0.92 -11.94
C ALA A 33 -15.19 0.16 -13.27
N LEU A 34 -15.38 -1.16 -13.18
CA LEU A 34 -15.60 -2.01 -14.36
C LEU A 34 -16.85 -1.59 -15.14
N ALA A 35 -17.94 -1.23 -14.46
CA ALA A 35 -19.15 -0.70 -15.08
C ALA A 35 -18.94 0.64 -15.80
N LYS A 36 -17.87 1.39 -15.46
CA LYS A 36 -17.41 2.60 -16.17
C LYS A 36 -16.39 2.30 -17.27
N GLY A 37 -16.10 1.03 -17.54
CA GLY A 37 -15.20 0.59 -18.62
C GLY A 37 -13.73 0.49 -18.20
N ILE A 38 -13.40 0.61 -16.92
CA ILE A 38 -12.02 0.48 -16.41
C ILE A 38 -11.92 -0.73 -15.49
N GLU A 39 -11.06 -1.68 -15.86
CA GLU A 39 -10.74 -2.82 -15.01
C GLU A 39 -9.68 -2.41 -13.99
N VAL A 40 -10.03 -2.43 -12.72
CA VAL A 40 -9.12 -2.29 -11.59
C VAL A 40 -9.15 -3.58 -10.79
N VAL A 41 -8.02 -4.27 -10.74
CA VAL A 41 -7.90 -5.57 -10.07
C VAL A 41 -7.74 -5.39 -8.57
N PRO A 42 -8.60 -6.01 -7.74
CA PRO A 42 -8.45 -5.97 -6.29
C PRO A 42 -7.33 -6.89 -5.83
N VAL A 43 -6.52 -6.40 -4.87
CA VAL A 43 -5.46 -7.14 -4.18
C VAL A 43 -5.69 -6.95 -2.68
N TRP A 44 -6.15 -7.98 -1.98
CA TRP A 44 -6.36 -7.90 -0.52
C TRP A 44 -5.04 -8.13 0.21
N ASN A 45 -4.58 -7.13 0.94
CA ASN A 45 -3.32 -7.16 1.65
C ASN A 45 -3.51 -7.19 3.16
N LYS A 46 -2.67 -7.96 3.84
CA LYS A 46 -2.58 -7.97 5.30
C LYS A 46 -1.22 -8.50 5.74
N SER A 47 -0.54 -7.72 6.57
CA SER A 47 0.80 -8.04 7.03
C SER A 47 0.82 -9.08 8.16
N ASN A 48 1.99 -9.71 8.36
CA ASN A 48 2.21 -10.61 9.49
C ASN A 48 1.93 -9.93 10.84
N ARG A 49 2.32 -8.67 10.98
CA ARG A 49 2.06 -7.86 12.18
C ARG A 49 0.56 -7.70 12.43
N GLU A 50 -0.23 -7.39 11.40
CA GLU A 50 -1.69 -7.24 11.53
C GLU A 50 -2.36 -8.56 11.87
N HIS A 51 -2.00 -9.66 11.22
CA HIS A 51 -2.50 -10.99 11.57
C HIS A 51 -2.21 -11.36 13.03
N THR A 52 -1.01 -11.07 13.51
CA THR A 52 -0.61 -11.34 14.89
C THR A 52 -1.40 -10.50 15.90
N ILE A 53 -1.61 -9.22 15.61
CA ILE A 53 -2.37 -8.31 16.49
C ILE A 53 -3.85 -8.71 16.57
N ILE A 54 -4.44 -9.05 15.42
CA ILE A 54 -5.86 -9.45 15.34
C ILE A 54 -6.08 -10.88 15.83
N GLY A 55 -5.04 -11.71 15.88
CA GLY A 55 -5.17 -13.14 16.22
C GLY A 55 -5.78 -13.95 15.08
N SER A 56 -5.54 -13.56 13.82
CA SER A 56 -6.06 -14.23 12.62
C SER A 56 -4.95 -14.88 11.79
N GLU A 57 -5.34 -15.81 10.91
CA GLU A 57 -4.42 -16.44 9.97
C GLU A 57 -4.60 -15.91 8.54
N PRO A 58 -3.55 -15.91 7.67
CA PRO A 58 -3.65 -15.41 6.29
C PRO A 58 -4.77 -16.08 5.47
N ALA A 59 -5.13 -17.32 5.79
CA ALA A 59 -6.27 -18.01 5.17
C ALA A 59 -7.59 -17.27 5.34
N SER A 60 -7.78 -16.48 6.41
CA SER A 60 -9.00 -15.68 6.61
C SER A 60 -9.19 -14.60 5.54
N ALA A 61 -8.10 -13.95 5.12
CA ALA A 61 -8.13 -12.96 4.03
C ALA A 61 -8.49 -13.63 2.69
N ARG A 62 -7.91 -14.80 2.40
CA ARG A 62 -8.26 -15.58 1.21
C ARG A 62 -9.73 -16.00 1.22
N GLN A 63 -10.23 -16.52 2.33
CA GLN A 63 -11.63 -16.94 2.46
C GLN A 63 -12.59 -15.77 2.27
N ALA A 64 -12.30 -14.60 2.84
CA ALA A 64 -13.10 -13.39 2.67
C ALA A 64 -13.11 -12.90 1.21
N ALA A 65 -11.94 -12.91 0.55
CA ALA A 65 -11.81 -12.56 -0.86
C ALA A 65 -12.62 -13.52 -1.77
N ASP A 66 -12.46 -14.82 -1.58
CA ASP A 66 -13.16 -15.84 -2.36
C ASP A 66 -14.70 -15.76 -2.16
N ALA A 67 -15.14 -15.50 -0.91
CA ALA A 67 -16.55 -15.28 -0.60
C ALA A 67 -17.11 -14.03 -1.29
N ALA A 68 -16.39 -12.92 -1.29
CA ALA A 68 -16.76 -11.68 -1.96
C ALA A 68 -16.85 -11.86 -3.48
N VAL A 69 -15.86 -12.51 -4.09
CA VAL A 69 -15.81 -12.84 -5.52
C VAL A 69 -17.03 -13.68 -5.92
N LYS A 70 -17.34 -14.71 -5.13
CA LYS A 70 -18.51 -15.56 -5.36
C LYS A 70 -19.82 -14.77 -5.21
N ALA A 71 -19.93 -13.96 -4.16
CA ALA A 71 -21.17 -13.21 -3.86
C ALA A 71 -21.50 -12.17 -4.94
N LEU A 72 -20.49 -11.52 -5.54
CA LEU A 72 -20.67 -10.50 -6.57
C LEU A 72 -20.54 -11.04 -7.99
N GLY A 73 -20.29 -12.35 -8.18
CA GLY A 73 -20.10 -12.94 -9.49
C GLY A 73 -18.92 -12.35 -10.27
N TRP A 74 -17.87 -11.96 -9.56
CA TRP A 74 -16.68 -11.36 -10.17
C TRP A 74 -15.92 -12.41 -10.99
N THR A 75 -15.67 -12.10 -12.26
CA THR A 75 -15.02 -13.03 -13.21
C THR A 75 -13.64 -12.58 -13.67
N ARG A 76 -13.15 -11.44 -13.17
CA ARG A 76 -11.84 -10.91 -13.46
C ARG A 76 -10.81 -11.42 -12.45
N PRO A 77 -9.49 -11.24 -12.71
CA PRO A 77 -8.47 -11.58 -11.74
C PRO A 77 -8.67 -10.89 -10.39
N TYR A 78 -8.17 -11.51 -9.33
CA TYR A 78 -8.05 -10.97 -7.99
C TYR A 78 -6.91 -11.69 -7.27
N PHE A 79 -6.30 -11.04 -6.29
CA PHE A 79 -5.16 -11.59 -5.58
C PHE A 79 -5.27 -11.33 -4.08
N VAL A 80 -4.53 -12.14 -3.31
CA VAL A 80 -4.34 -11.94 -1.86
C VAL A 80 -2.84 -11.81 -1.60
N ASP A 81 -2.47 -10.67 -1.04
CA ASP A 81 -1.09 -10.26 -0.84
C ASP A 81 -0.59 -10.62 0.56
N ALA A 82 0.55 -11.30 0.59
CA ALA A 82 1.41 -11.43 1.75
C ALA A 82 2.17 -10.11 1.93
N ASP A 83 1.57 -9.18 2.66
CA ASP A 83 2.02 -7.80 2.77
C ASP A 83 3.25 -7.66 3.66
N HIS A 84 4.31 -7.03 3.14
CA HIS A 84 5.58 -6.77 3.83
C HIS A 84 6.16 -8.02 4.50
N ILE A 85 6.43 -9.05 3.69
CA ILE A 85 7.01 -10.31 4.18
C ILE A 85 8.53 -10.31 4.08
N THR A 86 9.13 -11.06 5.00
CA THR A 86 10.57 -11.35 5.07
C THR A 86 10.81 -12.86 5.00
N LEU A 87 12.08 -13.27 5.02
CA LEU A 87 12.43 -14.69 5.02
C LEU A 87 11.87 -15.44 6.24
N GLU A 88 11.72 -14.74 7.38
CA GLU A 88 11.21 -15.31 8.64
C GLU A 88 9.70 -15.45 8.65
N THR A 89 8.98 -14.63 7.88
CA THR A 89 7.51 -14.57 7.95
C THR A 89 6.81 -15.22 6.75
N VAL A 90 7.50 -15.43 5.63
CA VAL A 90 6.91 -15.87 4.35
C VAL A 90 6.20 -17.23 4.45
N ASP A 91 6.70 -18.17 5.26
CA ASP A 91 6.13 -19.53 5.34
C ASP A 91 4.65 -19.54 5.71
N ARG A 92 4.22 -18.62 6.56
CA ARG A 92 2.82 -18.48 7.00
C ARG A 92 1.88 -18.14 5.85
N PHE A 93 2.41 -17.52 4.76
CA PHE A 93 1.64 -16.97 3.66
C PHE A 93 1.67 -17.81 2.39
N LEU A 94 2.53 -18.85 2.33
CA LEU A 94 2.74 -19.61 1.08
C LEU A 94 1.45 -20.22 0.53
N ASP A 95 0.62 -20.84 1.35
CA ASP A 95 -0.60 -21.48 0.88
C ASP A 95 -1.70 -20.48 0.44
N PRO A 96 -2.11 -19.51 1.30
CA PRO A 96 -3.28 -18.68 0.99
C PRO A 96 -3.00 -17.54 0.02
N CYS A 97 -1.76 -17.10 -0.14
CA CYS A 97 -1.42 -15.92 -0.94
C CYS A 97 -0.94 -16.28 -2.34
N ASP A 98 -1.18 -15.36 -3.28
CA ASP A 98 -0.74 -15.43 -4.67
C ASP A 98 -0.12 -14.09 -5.16
N PHE A 99 0.01 -13.12 -4.26
CA PHE A 99 0.78 -11.91 -4.39
C PHE A 99 1.70 -11.79 -3.17
N TYR A 100 2.93 -11.32 -3.36
CA TYR A 100 3.93 -11.25 -2.29
C TYR A 100 4.70 -9.93 -2.36
N THR A 101 4.48 -9.06 -1.38
CA THR A 101 5.26 -7.83 -1.15
C THR A 101 6.48 -8.17 -0.31
N ILE A 102 7.61 -8.35 -0.97
CA ILE A 102 8.90 -8.66 -0.34
C ILE A 102 9.49 -7.37 0.22
N ASP A 103 9.59 -7.28 1.55
CA ASP A 103 10.14 -6.12 2.24
C ASP A 103 11.64 -6.30 2.48
N VAL A 104 12.42 -5.34 2.03
CA VAL A 104 13.88 -5.32 2.18
C VAL A 104 14.42 -4.06 2.84
N ALA A 105 13.55 -3.23 3.42
CA ALA A 105 13.90 -1.95 4.02
C ALA A 105 15.01 -2.08 5.07
N ASP A 106 14.96 -3.09 5.93
CA ASP A 106 15.94 -3.35 7.00
C ASP A 106 17.36 -3.69 6.48
N PHE A 107 17.48 -4.04 5.20
CA PHE A 107 18.75 -4.40 4.58
C PHE A 107 19.37 -3.27 3.76
N ILE A 108 18.65 -2.17 3.55
CA ILE A 108 19.16 -1.00 2.83
C ILE A 108 20.24 -0.32 3.67
N GLY A 109 21.35 -0.01 3.03
CA GLY A 109 22.52 0.59 3.69
C GLY A 109 23.42 -0.43 4.42
N GLN A 110 23.08 -1.71 4.43
CA GLN A 110 24.03 -2.75 4.85
C GLN A 110 25.14 -2.87 3.81
N ALA A 111 26.40 -2.83 4.30
CA ALA A 111 27.56 -2.78 3.43
C ALA A 111 27.68 -4.02 2.54
N ALA A 112 27.62 -3.83 1.23
CA ALA A 112 27.92 -4.87 0.26
C ALA A 112 29.43 -5.14 0.21
N GLN A 113 29.82 -6.35 -0.20
CA GLN A 113 31.23 -6.69 -0.41
C GLN A 113 31.77 -5.91 -1.62
N GLU A 114 32.97 -5.31 -1.48
CA GLU A 114 33.62 -4.55 -2.58
C GLU A 114 33.68 -5.34 -3.90
N ALA A 115 33.98 -6.64 -3.81
CA ALA A 115 34.02 -7.51 -4.98
C ALA A 115 32.65 -7.64 -5.70
N ASP A 116 31.53 -7.53 -4.98
CA ASP A 116 30.20 -7.56 -5.57
C ASP A 116 29.86 -6.22 -6.21
N ILE A 117 30.25 -5.12 -5.56
CA ILE A 117 30.10 -3.75 -6.11
C ILE A 117 30.90 -3.64 -7.41
N ASP A 118 32.20 -4.04 -7.41
CA ASP A 118 33.02 -4.00 -8.60
C ASP A 118 32.48 -4.85 -9.74
N ARG A 119 31.90 -6.01 -9.43
CA ARG A 119 31.25 -6.88 -10.41
C ARG A 119 30.01 -6.23 -11.00
N PHE A 120 29.17 -5.62 -10.18
CA PHE A 120 27.96 -4.91 -10.61
C PHE A 120 28.31 -3.72 -11.51
N VAL A 121 29.20 -2.83 -11.06
CA VAL A 121 29.64 -1.66 -11.84
C VAL A 121 30.25 -2.08 -13.19
N LYS A 122 31.05 -3.14 -13.20
CA LYS A 122 31.63 -3.66 -14.46
C LYS A 122 30.58 -4.26 -15.39
N ARG A 123 29.50 -4.80 -14.85
CA ARG A 123 28.41 -5.41 -15.65
C ARG A 123 27.52 -4.36 -16.30
N HIS A 124 27.37 -3.19 -15.68
CA HIS A 124 26.45 -2.13 -16.07
C HIS A 124 27.15 -0.83 -16.52
N PRO A 125 28.05 -0.88 -17.53
CA PRO A 125 28.68 0.33 -18.04
C PRO A 125 27.69 1.27 -18.74
N GLU A 126 26.54 0.76 -19.21
CA GLU A 126 25.46 1.51 -19.85
C GLU A 126 24.75 2.48 -18.91
N LEU A 127 24.86 2.27 -17.60
CA LEU A 127 24.31 3.18 -16.59
C LEU A 127 25.16 4.45 -16.41
N LEU A 128 26.41 4.47 -16.90
CA LEU A 128 27.31 5.60 -16.70
C LEU A 128 27.08 6.74 -17.70
N GLY A 129 27.11 7.97 -17.21
CA GLY A 129 27.01 9.18 -18.01
C GLY A 129 25.57 9.67 -18.15
N ARG A 130 25.30 10.32 -19.30
CA ARG A 130 23.98 10.88 -19.57
C ARG A 130 23.06 9.82 -20.20
N LEU A 131 22.02 9.48 -19.47
CA LEU A 131 21.00 8.53 -19.90
C LEU A 131 19.70 9.27 -20.22
N GLN A 132 19.34 9.32 -21.51
CA GLN A 132 18.05 9.86 -21.93
C GLN A 132 17.00 8.75 -21.76
N LEU A 133 15.99 9.02 -20.91
CA LEU A 133 14.85 8.12 -20.74
C LEU A 133 13.80 8.44 -21.82
N GLU A 134 13.11 7.40 -22.29
CA GLU A 134 11.97 7.58 -23.21
C GLU A 134 10.80 8.29 -22.49
N ASP A 135 9.99 9.01 -23.25
CA ASP A 135 8.77 9.70 -22.80
C ASP A 135 8.99 10.80 -21.73
N THR A 136 10.22 11.28 -21.55
CA THR A 136 10.55 12.42 -20.70
C THR A 136 11.61 13.32 -21.37
N ASP A 137 11.52 14.62 -21.13
CA ASP A 137 12.53 15.59 -21.55
C ASP A 137 13.76 15.58 -20.62
N ASP A 138 13.64 14.95 -19.45
CA ASP A 138 14.70 14.85 -18.47
C ASP A 138 15.64 13.69 -18.77
N ALA A 139 16.93 13.90 -18.53
CA ALA A 139 17.95 12.86 -18.61
C ALA A 139 18.51 12.58 -17.21
N LEU A 140 18.86 11.34 -16.94
CA LEU A 140 19.59 10.98 -15.73
C LEU A 140 21.10 11.14 -16.01
N GLU A 141 21.80 11.86 -15.14
CA GLU A 141 23.26 11.98 -15.16
C GLU A 141 23.80 11.09 -14.04
N ILE A 142 24.41 9.98 -14.38
CA ILE A 142 24.88 8.98 -13.43
C ILE A 142 26.42 8.94 -13.45
N SER A 143 27.03 9.39 -12.39
CA SER A 143 28.48 9.31 -12.21
C SER A 143 28.92 7.91 -11.75
N ALA A 144 30.20 7.61 -11.89
CA ALA A 144 30.77 6.38 -11.34
C ALA A 144 30.64 6.30 -9.81
N GLU A 145 30.60 7.45 -9.14
CA GLU A 145 30.39 7.56 -7.68
C GLU A 145 28.93 7.21 -7.34
N ASP A 146 27.93 7.80 -8.03
CA ASP A 146 26.51 7.50 -7.81
C ASP A 146 26.23 6.00 -7.98
N LEU A 147 26.81 5.38 -9.04
CA LEU A 147 26.64 3.96 -9.30
C LEU A 147 27.22 3.09 -8.20
N ARG A 148 28.43 3.43 -7.70
CA ARG A 148 29.07 2.70 -6.60
C ARG A 148 28.34 2.89 -5.26
N GLU A 149 27.93 4.12 -4.94
CA GLU A 149 27.19 4.41 -3.71
C GLU A 149 25.84 3.69 -3.70
N SER A 150 25.11 3.72 -4.80
CA SER A 150 23.85 3.00 -4.92
C SER A 150 24.04 1.48 -4.84
N ALA A 151 25.06 0.94 -5.51
CA ALA A 151 25.41 -0.48 -5.39
C ALA A 151 25.76 -0.87 -3.96
N HIS A 152 26.58 -0.06 -3.26
CA HIS A 152 26.88 -0.27 -1.86
C HIS A 152 25.63 -0.27 -0.98
N LYS A 153 24.69 0.64 -1.24
CA LYS A 153 23.48 0.85 -0.45
C LYS A 153 22.43 -0.26 -0.67
N PHE A 154 22.27 -0.77 -1.91
CA PHE A 154 21.11 -1.58 -2.27
C PHE A 154 21.42 -3.05 -2.60
N LEU A 155 22.65 -3.44 -2.97
CA LEU A 155 22.93 -4.81 -3.43
C LEU A 155 22.61 -5.87 -2.38
N VAL A 156 22.83 -5.60 -1.09
CA VAL A 156 22.49 -6.55 -0.01
C VAL A 156 20.97 -6.72 0.08
N ALA A 157 20.23 -5.62 0.04
CA ALA A 157 18.76 -5.65 0.08
C ALA A 157 18.18 -6.44 -1.10
N VAL A 158 18.69 -6.21 -2.33
CA VAL A 158 18.23 -6.95 -3.52
C VAL A 158 18.57 -8.44 -3.42
N LYS A 159 19.75 -8.82 -2.94
CA LYS A 159 20.08 -10.23 -2.68
C LYS A 159 19.13 -10.89 -1.68
N LYS A 160 18.73 -10.15 -0.64
CA LYS A 160 17.73 -10.63 0.34
C LYS A 160 16.36 -10.79 -0.30
N ALA A 161 15.95 -9.89 -1.18
CA ALA A 161 14.74 -10.08 -1.99
C ALA A 161 14.81 -11.39 -2.80
N GLY A 162 15.95 -11.67 -3.44
CA GLY A 162 16.18 -12.90 -4.19
C GLY A 162 16.09 -14.16 -3.34
N GLU A 163 16.57 -14.13 -2.08
CA GLU A 163 16.42 -15.26 -1.15
C GLU A 163 14.93 -15.56 -0.84
N VAL A 164 14.13 -14.52 -0.56
CA VAL A 164 12.69 -14.64 -0.30
C VAL A 164 11.96 -15.12 -1.56
N TYR A 165 12.25 -14.51 -2.72
CA TYR A 165 11.66 -14.88 -4.00
C TYR A 165 11.87 -16.36 -4.32
N ARG A 166 13.11 -16.86 -4.24
CA ARG A 166 13.45 -18.27 -4.51
C ARG A 166 12.74 -19.24 -3.55
N LYS A 167 12.52 -18.85 -2.30
CA LYS A 167 11.74 -19.64 -1.34
C LYS A 167 10.27 -19.73 -1.74
N ILE A 168 9.67 -18.62 -2.19
CA ILE A 168 8.29 -18.60 -2.70
C ILE A 168 8.20 -19.44 -3.98
N GLU A 169 9.13 -19.25 -4.91
CA GLU A 169 9.18 -19.99 -6.18
C GLU A 169 9.31 -21.51 -5.95
N GLN A 170 10.13 -21.93 -5.00
CA GLN A 170 10.25 -23.35 -4.64
C GLN A 170 8.91 -23.93 -4.13
N ALA A 171 8.12 -23.15 -3.42
CA ALA A 171 6.84 -23.61 -2.87
C ALA A 171 5.69 -23.54 -3.88
N LYS A 172 5.63 -22.47 -4.66
CA LYS A 172 4.49 -22.16 -5.57
C LYS A 172 4.73 -22.64 -7.00
N GLY A 173 5.98 -22.76 -7.41
CA GLY A 173 6.40 -22.93 -8.81
C GLY A 173 6.46 -21.60 -9.58
N GLU A 174 7.32 -21.53 -10.56
CA GLU A 174 7.53 -20.37 -11.43
C GLU A 174 6.22 -19.91 -12.08
N GLY A 175 5.97 -18.60 -12.08
CA GLY A 175 4.81 -17.96 -12.70
C GLY A 175 3.47 -18.18 -11.98
N ASN A 176 3.44 -18.86 -10.84
CA ASN A 176 2.21 -19.12 -10.09
C ASN A 176 1.94 -18.08 -8.99
N PHE A 177 2.67 -16.99 -8.96
CA PHE A 177 2.48 -15.88 -8.03
C PHE A 177 2.94 -14.55 -8.65
N ILE A 178 2.49 -13.45 -8.06
CA ILE A 178 2.94 -12.09 -8.35
C ILE A 178 3.98 -11.71 -7.30
N SER A 179 5.09 -11.10 -7.72
CA SER A 179 6.11 -10.58 -6.82
C SER A 179 6.22 -9.05 -6.91
N GLU A 180 6.28 -8.44 -5.75
CA GLU A 180 6.62 -7.04 -5.51
C GLU A 180 7.88 -6.97 -4.66
N VAL A 181 8.76 -6.00 -4.94
CA VAL A 181 9.83 -5.62 -4.01
C VAL A 181 9.49 -4.25 -3.45
N SER A 182 9.49 -4.11 -2.13
CA SER A 182 9.19 -2.88 -1.42
C SER A 182 10.41 -2.35 -0.67
N MET A 183 10.60 -1.03 -0.79
CA MET A 183 11.64 -0.25 -0.11
C MET A 183 11.05 1.03 0.53
N ASP A 184 9.73 1.08 0.71
CA ASP A 184 9.03 2.29 1.17
C ASP A 184 9.19 2.57 2.68
N GLU A 185 9.46 1.55 3.49
CA GLU A 185 9.67 1.69 4.94
C GLU A 185 11.12 2.11 5.30
N THR A 186 11.74 3.00 4.52
CA THR A 186 13.11 3.55 4.75
C THR A 186 13.08 5.01 5.21
N ASP A 187 14.20 5.50 5.73
CA ASP A 187 14.30 6.89 6.22
C ASP A 187 14.29 7.93 5.09
N ARG A 188 14.83 7.60 3.90
CA ARG A 188 14.98 8.51 2.77
C ARG A 188 14.29 7.96 1.51
N ALA A 189 13.72 8.89 0.73
CA ALA A 189 13.22 8.58 -0.61
C ALA A 189 14.35 8.02 -1.50
N GLN A 190 13.99 7.10 -2.40
CA GLN A 190 14.88 6.68 -3.48
C GLN A 190 14.74 7.67 -4.63
N SER A 191 15.87 8.10 -5.19
CA SER A 191 15.85 8.87 -6.43
C SER A 191 15.58 7.98 -7.65
N PRO A 192 15.13 8.54 -8.79
CA PRO A 192 14.97 7.77 -10.03
C PRO A 192 16.27 7.08 -10.49
N ILE A 193 17.44 7.66 -10.20
CA ILE A 193 18.75 7.05 -10.43
C ILE A 193 18.91 5.80 -9.55
N GLU A 194 18.64 5.92 -8.26
CA GLU A 194 18.71 4.78 -7.34
C GLU A 194 17.71 3.69 -7.76
N LEU A 195 16.47 4.06 -8.15
CA LEU A 195 15.47 3.10 -8.61
C LEU A 195 15.95 2.33 -9.86
N LEU A 196 16.54 3.02 -10.83
CA LEU A 196 17.07 2.37 -12.03
C LEU A 196 18.20 1.37 -11.70
N ILE A 197 19.09 1.73 -10.79
CA ILE A 197 20.19 0.87 -10.32
C ILE A 197 19.62 -0.34 -9.55
N ILE A 198 18.60 -0.14 -8.73
CA ILE A 198 17.88 -1.20 -8.02
C ILE A 198 17.26 -2.19 -9.02
N LEU A 199 16.61 -1.69 -10.07
CA LEU A 199 15.98 -2.53 -11.10
C LEU A 199 17.01 -3.35 -11.88
N ALA A 200 18.18 -2.79 -12.21
CA ALA A 200 19.28 -3.53 -12.79
C ALA A 200 19.77 -4.65 -11.86
N ALA A 201 19.91 -4.37 -10.55
CA ALA A 201 20.31 -5.37 -9.57
C ALA A 201 19.23 -6.47 -9.37
N ILE A 202 17.94 -6.12 -9.40
CA ILE A 202 16.82 -7.08 -9.35
C ILE A 202 16.84 -8.02 -10.56
N ALA A 203 17.11 -7.48 -11.75
CA ALA A 203 17.28 -8.28 -12.96
C ALA A 203 18.49 -9.24 -12.86
N ASP A 204 19.60 -8.76 -12.30
CA ASP A 204 20.80 -9.59 -12.05
C ASP A 204 20.52 -10.75 -11.06
N GLU A 205 19.64 -10.55 -10.08
CA GLU A 205 19.19 -11.61 -9.17
C GLU A 205 18.14 -12.54 -9.77
N GLY A 206 17.66 -12.23 -10.98
CA GLY A 206 16.67 -13.04 -11.69
C GLY A 206 15.30 -13.00 -11.07
N ILE A 207 14.89 -11.89 -10.46
CA ILE A 207 13.58 -11.73 -9.83
C ILE A 207 12.60 -11.10 -10.82
N PRO A 208 11.62 -11.83 -11.38
CA PRO A 208 10.66 -11.29 -12.35
C PRO A 208 9.54 -10.53 -11.64
N ILE A 209 9.88 -9.40 -11.02
CA ILE A 209 8.91 -8.57 -10.31
C ILE A 209 7.87 -7.98 -11.27
N GLN A 210 6.63 -7.84 -10.80
CA GLN A 210 5.56 -7.19 -11.55
C GLN A 210 5.17 -5.83 -10.97
N THR A 211 5.60 -5.55 -9.73
CA THR A 211 5.50 -4.23 -9.11
C THR A 211 6.76 -3.92 -8.30
N ILE A 212 7.08 -2.63 -8.19
CA ILE A 212 8.17 -2.11 -7.36
C ILE A 212 7.66 -0.92 -6.56
N ALA A 213 7.94 -0.89 -5.26
CA ALA A 213 7.49 0.17 -4.36
C ALA A 213 8.69 0.96 -3.79
N PRO A 214 9.14 2.01 -4.44
CA PRO A 214 10.08 2.95 -3.86
C PRO A 214 9.40 3.87 -2.85
N LYS A 215 10.18 4.47 -1.97
CA LYS A 215 9.74 5.58 -1.14
C LYS A 215 9.83 6.89 -1.91
N PHE A 216 8.73 7.59 -2.02
CA PHE A 216 8.66 8.94 -2.56
C PHE A 216 9.10 10.01 -1.55
N SER A 217 9.44 11.20 -2.04
CA SER A 217 9.59 12.38 -1.21
C SER A 217 8.30 12.78 -0.50
N GLY A 218 8.40 13.60 0.55
CA GLY A 218 7.27 13.99 1.38
C GLY A 218 6.94 12.98 2.47
N ARG A 219 5.78 13.15 3.09
CA ARG A 219 5.34 12.33 4.23
C ARG A 219 4.02 11.65 3.94
N PHE A 220 4.00 10.34 4.06
CA PHE A 220 2.84 9.46 3.90
C PHE A 220 2.32 9.04 5.29
N ASN A 221 1.88 10.02 6.08
CA ASN A 221 1.41 9.77 7.44
C ASN A 221 0.13 8.93 7.44
N LYS A 222 -0.03 8.13 8.50
CA LYS A 222 -1.19 7.24 8.66
C LYS A 222 -2.47 8.04 8.89
N GLY A 223 -3.52 7.73 8.12
CA GLY A 223 -4.86 8.26 8.31
C GLY A 223 -5.11 9.68 7.77
N VAL A 224 -4.11 10.39 7.26
CA VAL A 224 -4.20 11.77 6.74
C VAL A 224 -3.60 11.90 5.37
N ASP A 225 -3.81 13.05 4.72
CA ASP A 225 -3.32 13.31 3.37
C ASP A 225 -1.79 13.40 3.29
N TYR A 226 -1.28 13.40 2.08
CA TYR A 226 0.13 13.60 1.78
C TYR A 226 0.59 14.98 2.21
N VAL A 227 1.78 15.04 2.81
CA VAL A 227 2.43 16.29 3.21
C VAL A 227 3.73 16.44 2.45
N GLY A 228 3.75 17.31 1.44
CA GLY A 228 4.91 17.54 0.59
C GLY A 228 4.58 18.39 -0.63
N ASP A 229 5.54 18.50 -1.53
CA ASP A 229 5.37 19.18 -2.82
C ASP A 229 4.78 18.20 -3.85
N VAL A 230 3.49 18.37 -4.18
CA VAL A 230 2.77 17.51 -5.15
C VAL A 230 3.40 17.59 -6.55
N ALA A 231 3.92 18.75 -6.96
CA ALA A 231 4.59 18.89 -8.25
C ALA A 231 5.93 18.14 -8.29
N GLN A 232 6.65 18.09 -7.15
CA GLN A 232 7.84 17.26 -7.01
C GLN A 232 7.48 15.77 -7.06
N PHE A 233 6.44 15.35 -6.34
CA PHE A 233 5.94 13.97 -6.40
C PHE A 233 5.57 13.55 -7.84
N GLU A 234 4.89 14.43 -8.58
CA GLU A 234 4.52 14.19 -9.99
C GLU A 234 5.76 13.98 -10.87
N ARG A 235 6.79 14.81 -10.71
CA ARG A 235 8.06 14.67 -11.45
C ARG A 235 8.79 13.38 -11.09
N GLU A 236 8.91 13.06 -9.79
CA GLU A 236 9.53 11.82 -9.31
C GLU A 236 8.82 10.60 -9.89
N MET A 237 7.48 10.55 -9.79
CA MET A 237 6.69 9.46 -10.34
C MET A 237 6.89 9.27 -11.85
N ALA A 238 6.95 10.37 -12.60
CA ALA A 238 7.17 10.31 -14.05
C ALA A 238 8.54 9.75 -14.40
N LEU A 239 9.59 10.16 -13.69
CA LEU A 239 10.95 9.66 -13.88
C LEU A 239 11.09 8.19 -13.43
N ASP A 240 10.42 7.81 -12.36
CA ASP A 240 10.40 6.42 -11.89
C ASP A 240 9.73 5.49 -12.92
N ILE A 241 8.62 5.92 -13.52
CA ILE A 241 7.97 5.16 -14.61
C ILE A 241 8.88 5.06 -15.83
N ALA A 242 9.56 6.13 -16.22
CA ALA A 242 10.52 6.10 -17.33
C ALA A 242 11.73 5.20 -17.02
N ALA A 243 12.21 5.20 -15.77
CA ALA A 243 13.26 4.27 -15.33
C ALA A 243 12.81 2.79 -15.39
N ILE A 244 11.54 2.51 -15.02
CA ILE A 244 10.94 1.19 -15.15
C ILE A 244 10.87 0.77 -16.63
N SER A 245 10.41 1.64 -17.52
CA SER A 245 10.33 1.37 -18.96
C SER A 245 11.71 1.06 -19.55
N TYR A 246 12.72 1.82 -19.16
CA TYR A 246 14.11 1.55 -19.53
C TYR A 246 14.57 0.17 -19.02
N ALA A 247 14.34 -0.14 -17.75
CA ALA A 247 14.75 -1.41 -17.16
C ALA A 247 14.03 -2.62 -17.79
N VAL A 248 12.75 -2.50 -18.12
CA VAL A 248 12.01 -3.54 -18.84
C VAL A 248 12.64 -3.82 -20.20
N SER A 249 12.94 -2.79 -20.97
CA SER A 249 13.50 -2.94 -22.33
C SER A 249 14.96 -3.40 -22.34
N HIS A 250 15.77 -3.04 -21.34
CA HIS A 250 17.20 -3.31 -21.31
C HIS A 250 17.60 -4.53 -20.48
N TYR A 251 16.86 -4.83 -19.41
CA TYR A 251 17.25 -5.91 -18.49
C TYR A 251 16.32 -7.12 -18.55
N GLY A 252 15.31 -7.12 -19.43
CA GLY A 252 14.40 -8.25 -19.62
C GLY A 252 13.46 -8.48 -18.44
N LEU A 253 13.17 -7.45 -17.63
CA LEU A 253 12.13 -7.49 -16.63
C LEU A 253 10.73 -7.64 -17.27
N PRO A 254 9.72 -8.15 -16.54
CA PRO A 254 8.40 -8.36 -17.10
C PRO A 254 7.79 -7.09 -17.72
N GLU A 255 7.24 -7.20 -18.94
CA GLU A 255 6.61 -6.06 -19.65
C GLU A 255 5.48 -5.37 -18.88
N ASN A 256 4.86 -6.06 -17.93
CA ASN A 256 3.81 -5.51 -17.08
C ASN A 256 4.32 -4.98 -15.74
N LEU A 257 5.65 -4.90 -15.56
CA LEU A 257 6.24 -4.25 -14.40
C LEU A 257 5.74 -2.80 -14.30
N LYS A 258 5.30 -2.42 -13.14
CA LYS A 258 4.79 -1.08 -12.86
C LYS A 258 5.12 -0.61 -11.46
N LEU A 259 4.97 0.69 -11.29
CA LEU A 259 5.12 1.34 -10.01
C LEU A 259 4.00 0.93 -9.04
N SER A 260 4.37 0.66 -7.80
CA SER A 260 3.47 0.48 -6.68
C SER A 260 3.57 1.71 -5.77
N VAL A 261 2.44 2.39 -5.57
CA VAL A 261 2.37 3.54 -4.67
C VAL A 261 1.76 3.09 -3.35
N HIS A 262 2.60 2.94 -2.33
CA HIS A 262 2.16 2.60 -0.98
C HIS A 262 1.63 3.84 -0.28
N SER A 263 0.39 4.21 -0.55
CA SER A 263 -0.24 5.36 0.08
C SER A 263 -0.57 5.12 1.56
N GLY A 264 -0.71 3.87 1.97
CA GLY A 264 -0.99 3.43 3.34
C GLY A 264 -2.37 3.82 3.87
N SER A 265 -2.93 4.92 3.39
CA SER A 265 -4.28 5.45 3.66
C SER A 265 -4.59 6.56 2.66
N ASP A 266 -5.64 7.33 2.89
CA ASP A 266 -6.06 8.45 2.03
C ASP A 266 -4.91 9.43 1.74
N LYS A 267 -4.65 9.69 0.44
CA LYS A 267 -3.65 10.66 -0.05
C LYS A 267 -4.25 11.43 -1.22
N PHE A 268 -5.40 12.05 -0.98
CA PHE A 268 -6.23 12.63 -2.03
C PHE A 268 -5.53 13.69 -2.87
N SER A 269 -4.64 14.47 -2.26
CA SER A 269 -3.92 15.55 -2.94
C SER A 269 -3.00 15.08 -4.08
N ILE A 270 -2.47 13.84 -4.00
CA ILE A 270 -1.58 13.31 -5.05
C ILE A 270 -2.31 12.48 -6.13
N TYR A 271 -3.58 12.11 -5.93
CA TYR A 271 -4.29 11.27 -6.90
C TYR A 271 -4.46 11.91 -8.29
N PRO A 272 -4.75 13.22 -8.42
CA PRO A 272 -4.76 13.88 -9.72
C PRO A 272 -3.40 13.85 -10.43
N ALA A 273 -2.30 13.97 -9.69
CA ALA A 273 -0.95 13.86 -10.24
C ALA A 273 -0.67 12.44 -10.74
N ILE A 274 -1.03 11.40 -9.95
CA ILE A 274 -0.93 9.99 -10.37
C ILE A 274 -1.70 9.77 -11.67
N HIS A 275 -2.95 10.23 -11.76
CA HIS A 275 -3.77 10.10 -12.96
C HIS A 275 -3.11 10.77 -14.17
N THR A 276 -2.64 11.99 -14.01
CA THR A 276 -2.00 12.79 -15.08
C THR A 276 -0.78 12.07 -15.62
N VAL A 277 0.10 11.60 -14.75
CA VAL A 277 1.33 10.89 -15.15
C VAL A 277 1.01 9.57 -15.85
N MET A 278 0.12 8.75 -15.27
CA MET A 278 -0.30 7.47 -15.88
C MET A 278 -0.88 7.66 -17.28
N LYS A 279 -1.74 8.68 -17.45
CA LYS A 279 -2.36 8.97 -18.75
C LYS A 279 -1.35 9.48 -19.78
N ARG A 280 -0.42 10.35 -19.38
CA ARG A 280 0.62 10.90 -20.23
C ARG A 280 1.59 9.81 -20.75
N LEU A 281 1.98 8.89 -19.87
CA LEU A 281 2.97 7.83 -20.16
C LEU A 281 2.33 6.49 -20.55
N ASP A 282 1.03 6.42 -20.69
CA ASP A 282 0.26 5.18 -20.89
C ASP A 282 0.63 4.07 -19.88
N ALA A 283 1.02 4.45 -18.67
CA ALA A 283 1.54 3.56 -17.65
C ALA A 283 0.44 2.89 -16.81
N GLY A 284 0.78 1.73 -16.23
CA GLY A 284 0.00 1.08 -15.17
C GLY A 284 0.46 1.54 -13.79
N VAL A 285 -0.37 1.30 -12.77
CA VAL A 285 0.00 1.48 -11.37
C VAL A 285 -0.71 0.46 -10.47
N HIS A 286 -0.03 0.10 -9.39
CA HIS A 286 -0.64 -0.55 -8.23
C HIS A 286 -0.77 0.49 -7.12
N LEU A 287 -2.00 0.86 -6.74
CA LEU A 287 -2.25 1.77 -5.62
C LEU A 287 -2.54 0.95 -4.36
N LYS A 288 -1.68 1.01 -3.35
CA LYS A 288 -1.83 0.26 -2.10
C LYS A 288 -2.32 1.18 -0.97
N THR A 289 -3.59 1.04 -0.57
CA THR A 289 -4.28 1.90 0.39
C THR A 289 -4.85 1.09 1.58
N ALA A 290 -4.00 0.29 2.21
CA ALA A 290 -4.38 -0.72 3.18
C ALA A 290 -5.12 -0.19 4.44
N GLY A 291 -4.79 1.01 4.90
CA GLY A 291 -5.24 1.51 6.20
C GLY A 291 -6.62 2.16 6.25
N THR A 292 -7.24 2.44 5.12
CA THR A 292 -8.45 3.26 5.02
C THR A 292 -9.70 2.55 5.54
N THR A 293 -9.87 1.28 5.19
CA THR A 293 -11.09 0.50 5.50
C THR A 293 -11.44 0.50 6.98
N TRP A 294 -10.46 0.34 7.85
CA TRP A 294 -10.66 0.37 9.31
C TRP A 294 -11.32 1.67 9.80
N LEU A 295 -10.94 2.81 9.24
CA LEU A 295 -11.53 4.09 9.62
C LEU A 295 -12.97 4.23 9.11
N GLU A 296 -13.27 3.65 7.95
CA GLU A 296 -14.63 3.62 7.40
C GLU A 296 -15.53 2.64 8.20
N GLU A 297 -14.98 1.56 8.78
CA GLU A 297 -15.70 0.73 9.74
C GLU A 297 -16.14 1.55 10.97
N LEU A 298 -15.23 2.35 11.55
CA LEU A 298 -15.57 3.22 12.68
C LEU A 298 -16.59 4.30 12.31
N ILE A 299 -16.47 4.89 11.12
CA ILE A 299 -17.43 5.87 10.62
C ILE A 299 -18.81 5.21 10.48
N GLY A 300 -18.89 4.02 9.88
CA GLY A 300 -20.14 3.31 9.72
C GLY A 300 -20.78 2.89 11.04
N LEU A 301 -19.98 2.42 12.01
CA LEU A 301 -20.46 2.12 13.37
C LEU A 301 -21.02 3.37 14.06
N ALA A 302 -20.30 4.50 13.99
CA ALA A 302 -20.75 5.74 14.59
C ALA A 302 -22.01 6.28 13.91
N GLU A 303 -22.09 6.21 12.56
CA GLU A 303 -23.25 6.63 11.76
C GLU A 303 -24.51 5.83 12.09
N SER A 304 -24.35 4.54 12.43
CA SER A 304 -25.45 3.67 12.81
C SER A 304 -26.11 4.09 14.15
N GLY A 305 -25.43 4.89 14.98
CA GLY A 305 -25.93 5.28 16.30
C GLY A 305 -25.93 4.11 17.29
N GLY A 306 -26.71 4.24 18.36
CA GLY A 306 -26.92 3.17 19.35
C GLY A 306 -25.62 2.50 19.84
N ASP A 307 -25.60 1.17 19.82
CA ASP A 307 -24.45 0.37 20.27
C ASP A 307 -23.21 0.57 19.38
N GLY A 308 -23.38 0.85 18.08
CA GLY A 308 -22.29 1.13 17.17
C GLY A 308 -21.54 2.42 17.55
N LEU A 309 -22.26 3.51 17.78
CA LEU A 309 -21.68 4.76 18.26
C LEU A 309 -21.06 4.60 19.66
N ALA A 310 -21.73 3.88 20.55
CA ALA A 310 -21.21 3.62 21.90
C ALA A 310 -19.85 2.89 21.83
N LEU A 311 -19.73 1.88 20.99
CA LEU A 311 -18.48 1.15 20.78
C LEU A 311 -17.40 2.04 20.16
N ALA A 312 -17.72 2.86 19.15
CA ALA A 312 -16.78 3.77 18.54
C ALA A 312 -16.18 4.77 19.54
N LYS A 313 -17.02 5.29 20.45
CA LYS A 313 -16.60 6.17 21.57
C LYS A 313 -15.71 5.43 22.58
N GLU A 314 -16.05 4.19 22.93
CA GLU A 314 -15.25 3.35 23.81
C GLU A 314 -13.86 3.08 23.20
N ILE A 315 -13.80 2.76 21.89
CA ILE A 315 -12.53 2.59 21.17
C ILE A 315 -11.69 3.87 21.23
N TYR A 316 -12.31 5.03 21.05
CA TYR A 316 -11.59 6.30 21.18
C TYR A 316 -11.05 6.53 22.57
N ALA A 317 -11.87 6.32 23.61
CA ALA A 317 -11.48 6.51 25.01
C ALA A 317 -10.29 5.62 25.40
N GLU A 318 -10.33 4.35 25.01
CA GLU A 318 -9.25 3.40 25.24
C GLU A 318 -7.99 3.78 24.42
N ALA A 319 -8.15 4.18 23.14
CA ALA A 319 -7.03 4.65 22.33
C ALA A 319 -6.39 5.92 22.91
N TYR A 320 -7.19 6.84 23.45
CA TYR A 320 -6.69 8.03 24.11
C TYR A 320 -5.90 7.70 25.39
N ALA A 321 -6.41 6.78 26.22
CA ALA A 321 -5.77 6.36 27.46
C ALA A 321 -4.41 5.66 27.20
N HIS A 322 -4.30 4.91 26.10
CA HIS A 322 -3.12 4.12 25.72
C HIS A 322 -2.34 4.74 24.53
N ARG A 323 -2.54 6.03 24.21
CA ARG A 323 -2.00 6.64 23.00
C ARG A 323 -0.49 6.48 22.85
N ASP A 324 0.28 6.63 23.91
CA ASP A 324 1.74 6.57 23.86
C ASP A 324 2.22 5.16 23.45
N GLU A 325 1.60 4.11 24.00
CA GLU A 325 1.84 2.72 23.63
C GLU A 325 1.42 2.43 22.19
N LEU A 326 0.24 2.89 21.79
CA LEU A 326 -0.32 2.66 20.46
C LEU A 326 0.50 3.36 19.36
N CYS A 327 0.95 4.59 19.65
CA CYS A 327 1.66 5.44 18.71
C CYS A 327 3.16 5.10 18.57
N ALA A 328 3.79 4.56 19.61
CA ALA A 328 5.23 4.31 19.61
C ALA A 328 5.76 3.56 18.36
N PRO A 329 5.11 2.49 17.87
CA PRO A 329 5.57 1.78 16.66
C PRO A 329 5.39 2.57 15.35
N TYR A 330 4.72 3.72 15.39
CA TYR A 330 4.36 4.54 14.23
C TYR A 330 4.90 5.96 14.31
N ALA A 331 5.82 6.24 15.24
CA ALA A 331 6.33 7.59 15.53
C ALA A 331 6.85 8.33 14.29
N THR A 332 7.41 7.62 13.32
CA THR A 332 7.95 8.19 12.06
C THR A 332 6.87 8.51 11.01
N VAL A 333 5.66 7.95 11.16
CA VAL A 333 4.57 8.02 10.15
C VAL A 333 3.26 8.53 10.73
N ILE A 334 3.29 9.20 11.89
CA ILE A 334 2.18 9.92 12.50
C ILE A 334 2.64 11.31 12.94
N ASP A 335 1.66 12.22 13.07
CA ASP A 335 1.89 13.60 13.52
C ASP A 335 0.67 14.06 14.32
N ILE A 336 0.56 13.50 15.54
CA ILE A 336 -0.57 13.75 16.43
C ILE A 336 -0.19 14.89 17.38
N ASP A 337 -0.96 15.98 17.33
CA ASP A 337 -0.90 17.04 18.32
C ASP A 337 -1.81 16.69 19.51
N PRO A 338 -1.27 16.36 20.70
CA PRO A 338 -2.09 16.00 21.85
C PRO A 338 -3.05 17.11 22.29
N ALA A 339 -2.71 18.38 22.02
CA ALA A 339 -3.55 19.52 22.38
C ALA A 339 -4.82 19.62 21.50
N LYS A 340 -4.84 18.97 20.36
CA LYS A 340 -5.98 18.90 19.44
C LYS A 340 -6.87 17.69 19.66
N LEU A 341 -6.47 16.76 20.51
CA LEU A 341 -7.30 15.60 20.84
C LEU A 341 -8.42 16.02 21.80
N PRO A 342 -9.70 15.81 21.44
CA PRO A 342 -10.80 16.04 22.39
C PRO A 342 -10.68 15.07 23.57
N SER A 343 -11.14 15.49 24.74
CA SER A 343 -11.16 14.59 25.88
C SER A 343 -12.17 13.45 25.68
N PRO A 344 -11.96 12.26 26.28
CA PRO A 344 -12.95 11.18 26.24
C PRO A 344 -14.32 11.60 26.75
N ASP A 345 -14.40 12.47 27.79
CA ASP A 345 -15.63 13.00 28.31
C ASP A 345 -16.39 13.86 27.29
N GLU A 346 -15.67 14.69 26.53
CA GLU A 346 -16.24 15.46 25.43
C GLU A 346 -16.80 14.54 24.35
N VAL A 347 -16.00 13.55 23.87
CA VAL A 347 -16.42 12.59 22.84
C VAL A 347 -17.59 11.73 23.30
N SER A 348 -17.69 11.42 24.60
CA SER A 348 -18.82 10.67 25.17
C SER A 348 -20.17 11.35 24.92
N GLY A 349 -20.19 12.69 24.88
CA GLY A 349 -21.37 13.49 24.60
C GLY A 349 -21.72 13.67 23.12
N TRP A 350 -20.86 13.24 22.18
CA TRP A 350 -21.06 13.48 20.75
C TRP A 350 -22.23 12.71 20.15
N SER A 351 -22.92 13.36 19.21
CA SER A 351 -23.87 12.68 18.32
C SER A 351 -23.15 11.86 17.25
N PRO A 352 -23.87 10.97 16.50
CA PRO A 352 -23.31 10.31 15.32
C PRO A 352 -22.65 11.28 14.34
N GLU A 353 -23.31 12.40 14.04
CA GLU A 353 -22.83 13.42 13.10
C GLU A 353 -21.57 14.11 13.60
N GLN A 354 -21.46 14.40 14.89
CA GLN A 354 -20.27 15.01 15.49
C GLN A 354 -19.08 14.07 15.39
N TYR A 355 -19.28 12.79 15.76
CA TYR A 355 -18.21 11.79 15.70
C TYR A 355 -17.73 11.55 14.25
N THR A 356 -18.67 11.31 13.33
CA THR A 356 -18.34 11.05 11.93
C THR A 356 -17.72 12.25 11.25
N SER A 357 -18.17 13.49 11.53
CA SER A 357 -17.59 14.71 10.97
C SER A 357 -16.17 14.97 11.47
N ALA A 358 -15.85 14.61 12.73
CA ALA A 358 -14.50 14.72 13.25
C ALA A 358 -13.55 13.67 12.65
N LEU A 359 -14.07 12.48 12.34
CA LEU A 359 -13.27 11.37 11.84
C LEU A 359 -13.15 11.32 10.30
N ARG A 360 -14.21 11.69 9.57
CA ARG A 360 -14.24 11.63 8.10
C ARG A 360 -13.21 12.58 7.50
N HIS A 361 -12.37 12.06 6.61
CA HIS A 361 -11.29 12.82 6.00
C HIS A 361 -11.84 13.82 4.98
N VAL A 362 -12.16 15.03 5.43
CA VAL A 362 -12.57 16.15 4.60
C VAL A 362 -11.70 17.36 4.95
N GLU A 363 -10.63 17.54 4.19
CA GLU A 363 -9.69 18.64 4.40
C GLU A 363 -10.41 20.00 4.35
N GLY A 364 -10.07 20.87 5.29
CA GLY A 364 -10.67 22.22 5.40
C GLY A 364 -12.05 22.24 6.07
N ALA A 365 -12.69 21.11 6.36
CA ALA A 365 -13.91 21.08 7.13
C ALA A 365 -13.63 21.43 8.61
N ALA A 366 -14.43 22.36 9.19
CA ALA A 366 -14.21 22.87 10.54
C ALA A 366 -14.28 21.79 11.62
N ALA A 367 -15.03 20.72 11.38
CA ALA A 367 -15.20 19.62 12.33
C ALA A 367 -14.10 18.56 12.22
N TYR A 368 -13.38 18.47 11.08
CA TYR A 368 -12.36 17.46 10.83
C TYR A 368 -11.19 17.59 11.81
N ASN A 369 -10.81 16.48 12.44
CA ASN A 369 -9.71 16.44 13.40
C ASN A 369 -8.67 15.40 12.98
N SER A 370 -7.58 15.87 12.37
CA SER A 370 -6.50 15.02 11.86
C SER A 370 -5.77 14.25 12.97
N SER A 371 -5.65 14.84 14.18
CA SER A 371 -5.02 14.16 15.33
C SER A 371 -5.89 13.00 15.84
N LEU A 372 -7.21 13.22 15.96
CA LEU A 372 -8.17 12.16 16.31
C LEU A 372 -8.15 11.04 15.27
N ARG A 373 -8.16 11.39 13.98
CA ARG A 373 -8.13 10.40 12.90
C ARG A 373 -6.86 9.55 12.91
N GLN A 374 -5.69 10.16 13.13
CA GLN A 374 -4.42 9.43 13.23
C GLN A 374 -4.38 8.52 14.46
N LEU A 375 -4.86 8.98 15.61
CA LEU A 375 -4.96 8.17 16.83
C LEU A 375 -5.86 6.96 16.59
N LEU A 376 -7.03 7.15 15.99
CA LEU A 376 -7.93 6.06 15.65
C LEU A 376 -7.35 5.15 14.57
N HIS A 377 -6.55 5.67 13.62
CA HIS A 377 -5.89 4.83 12.63
C HIS A 377 -5.02 3.74 13.29
N VAL A 378 -4.27 4.07 14.33
CA VAL A 378 -3.47 3.10 15.09
C VAL A 378 -4.28 2.37 16.17
N GLY A 379 -5.49 2.85 16.43
CA GLY A 379 -6.43 2.33 17.43
C GLY A 379 -7.09 0.99 17.09
N PHE A 380 -6.89 0.43 15.89
CA PHE A 380 -7.45 -0.89 15.53
C PHE A 380 -7.04 -2.01 16.50
N LYS A 381 -5.90 -1.85 17.20
CA LYS A 381 -5.46 -2.75 18.25
C LYS A 381 -6.43 -2.81 19.44
N VAL A 382 -7.12 -1.70 19.72
CA VAL A 382 -8.16 -1.64 20.75
C VAL A 382 -9.37 -2.47 20.31
N ALA A 383 -9.86 -2.28 19.08
CA ALA A 383 -10.95 -3.08 18.54
C ALA A 383 -10.61 -4.57 18.50
N ALA A 384 -9.37 -4.93 18.17
CA ALA A 384 -8.90 -6.31 18.22
C ALA A 384 -9.02 -6.93 19.62
N LYS A 385 -8.73 -6.17 20.69
CA LYS A 385 -8.90 -6.61 22.09
C LYS A 385 -10.38 -6.79 22.50
N MET A 386 -11.31 -6.09 21.83
CA MET A 386 -12.75 -6.25 22.05
C MET A 386 -13.30 -7.55 21.47
N GLY A 387 -12.56 -8.18 20.56
CA GLY A 387 -12.85 -9.52 20.03
C GLY A 387 -14.23 -9.65 19.41
N GLN A 388 -14.99 -10.67 19.81
CA GLN A 388 -16.28 -11.01 19.20
C GLN A 388 -17.30 -9.88 19.29
N ARG A 389 -17.29 -9.09 20.36
CA ARG A 389 -18.20 -7.93 20.50
C ARG A 389 -18.03 -6.93 19.35
N TYR A 390 -16.79 -6.69 18.91
CA TYR A 390 -16.52 -5.83 17.77
C TYR A 390 -17.06 -6.45 16.47
N LEU A 391 -16.77 -7.72 16.24
CA LEU A 391 -17.21 -8.44 15.04
C LEU A 391 -18.73 -8.51 14.94
N ASP A 392 -19.44 -8.80 16.03
CA ASP A 392 -20.91 -8.84 16.06
C ASP A 392 -21.52 -7.49 15.64
N LEU A 393 -20.90 -6.36 16.05
CA LEU A 393 -21.36 -5.04 15.66
C LEU A 393 -20.99 -4.68 14.21
N LEU A 394 -19.89 -5.18 13.66
CA LEU A 394 -19.62 -5.07 12.21
C LEU A 394 -20.70 -5.77 11.40
N GLU A 395 -21.07 -7.00 11.79
CA GLU A 395 -22.12 -7.77 11.12
C GLU A 395 -23.51 -7.10 11.24
N ALA A 396 -23.86 -6.65 12.44
CA ALA A 396 -25.14 -5.99 12.69
C ALA A 396 -25.31 -4.66 11.92
N ASN A 397 -24.21 -4.01 11.54
CA ASN A 397 -24.19 -2.73 10.83
C ASN A 397 -23.58 -2.83 9.41
N GLU A 398 -23.51 -4.06 8.84
CA GLU A 398 -22.87 -4.33 7.54
C GLU A 398 -23.27 -3.34 6.46
N ALA A 399 -24.56 -3.03 6.33
CA ALA A 399 -25.07 -2.20 5.23
C ALA A 399 -24.54 -0.76 5.28
N VAL A 400 -24.47 -0.15 6.47
CA VAL A 400 -23.97 1.23 6.65
C VAL A 400 -22.45 1.25 6.46
N ILE A 401 -21.74 0.29 7.03
CA ILE A 401 -20.30 0.17 6.91
C ILE A 401 -19.91 -0.08 5.45
N ALA A 402 -20.54 -1.04 4.78
CA ALA A 402 -20.27 -1.38 3.38
C ALA A 402 -20.47 -0.18 2.44
N LYS A 403 -21.48 0.67 2.71
CA LYS A 403 -21.69 1.92 1.97
C LYS A 403 -20.46 2.84 2.13
N ASN A 404 -20.03 3.13 3.37
CA ASN A 404 -18.89 4.00 3.64
C ASN A 404 -17.61 3.46 3.00
N VAL A 405 -17.33 2.17 3.14
CA VAL A 405 -16.15 1.51 2.55
C VAL A 405 -16.17 1.59 1.01
N THR A 406 -17.32 1.30 0.39
CA THR A 406 -17.44 1.34 -1.08
C THR A 406 -17.29 2.76 -1.61
N GLU A 407 -17.97 3.74 -1.01
CA GLU A 407 -17.88 5.17 -1.38
C GLU A 407 -16.44 5.68 -1.20
N ASN A 408 -15.79 5.40 -0.08
CA ASN A 408 -14.43 5.82 0.14
C ASN A 408 -13.49 5.22 -0.94
N LEU A 409 -13.56 3.90 -1.16
CA LEU A 409 -12.66 3.24 -2.10
C LEU A 409 -12.97 3.60 -3.56
N TYR A 410 -14.24 3.70 -3.95
CA TYR A 410 -14.59 4.04 -5.31
C TYR A 410 -14.47 5.53 -5.59
N ASP A 411 -15.25 6.36 -4.87
CA ASP A 411 -15.36 7.79 -5.20
C ASP A 411 -14.09 8.57 -4.89
N ARG A 412 -13.36 8.16 -3.84
CA ARG A 412 -12.25 8.93 -3.31
C ARG A 412 -10.86 8.37 -3.64
N HIS A 413 -10.77 7.10 -4.12
CA HIS A 413 -9.51 6.48 -4.54
C HIS A 413 -9.55 6.06 -6.01
N ILE A 414 -10.42 5.09 -6.36
CA ILE A 414 -10.44 4.50 -7.70
C ILE A 414 -10.81 5.52 -8.77
N ALA A 415 -11.86 6.29 -8.56
CA ALA A 415 -12.34 7.24 -9.55
C ALA A 415 -11.34 8.39 -9.80
N PRO A 416 -10.74 9.05 -8.79
CA PRO A 416 -9.71 10.07 -9.03
C PRO A 416 -8.46 9.52 -9.70
N VAL A 417 -7.98 8.34 -9.27
CA VAL A 417 -6.72 7.78 -9.77
C VAL A 417 -6.89 7.19 -11.17
N PHE A 418 -7.91 6.39 -11.41
CA PHE A 418 -8.01 5.61 -12.65
C PHE A 418 -8.97 6.19 -13.68
N LEU A 419 -9.97 6.98 -13.26
CA LEU A 419 -10.95 7.62 -14.15
C LEU A 419 -10.68 9.13 -14.34
N GLY A 420 -9.86 9.75 -13.48
CA GLY A 420 -9.63 11.20 -13.50
C GLY A 420 -10.84 12.03 -13.06
N ALA A 421 -11.75 11.42 -12.30
CA ALA A 421 -12.86 12.13 -11.71
C ALA A 421 -12.37 13.09 -10.61
N ALA A 422 -12.97 14.27 -10.48
CA ALA A 422 -12.71 15.13 -9.34
C ALA A 422 -13.20 14.45 -8.05
N SER A 423 -12.33 14.39 -7.02
CA SER A 423 -12.66 13.86 -5.70
C SER A 423 -13.57 14.77 -4.90
#